data_ce06f15468b31f5d23c3bfc4a4a0ea12
#
_entry.id   ce06f15468b31f5d23c3bfc4a4a0ea12
#
_cell.length_a   1.000
_cell.length_b   1.000
_cell.length_c   1.000
_cell.angle_alpha   90.00
_cell.angle_beta   90.00
_cell.angle_gamma   90.00
#
_symmetry.space_group_name_H-M   'P 1'
#
loop_
_entity.id
_entity.type
_entity.pdbx_description
1 polymer ?
#
loop_
_entity_poly.entity_id
_entity_poly.type
_entity_poly.pdbx_seq_one_letter_code
_entity_poly.pdbx_strand_id
1 'polypeptide(L)'
;MRMKKPHKSLLVILVLSFGFSACNVQKEFDQKFGDQHFKTSVALIELHRVRFGEYPNSLKDLKFTGEWDQIALGSVKYKRVANGYELDVVKGWVGKPELSYPDEFWKGLGVVRSNMKP
;
A
#
# COMPACT_ATOMS: atom_id res chain seq x y z
N MET A 1 34.27 36.89 -16.18
CA MET A 1 34.58 35.67 -16.91
C MET A 1 34.91 34.47 -16.02
N ARG A 2 35.44 34.69 -14.87
CA ARG A 2 35.83 33.64 -13.94
C ARG A 2 34.65 33.09 -13.14
N MET A 3 33.51 33.72 -13.26
CA MET A 3 32.32 33.34 -12.48
C MET A 3 31.51 32.18 -13.03
N LYS A 4 31.83 31.69 -14.23
CA LYS A 4 31.06 30.59 -14.85
C LYS A 4 31.31 29.23 -14.21
N LYS A 5 32.53 28.96 -13.75
CA LYS A 5 32.88 27.68 -13.14
C LYS A 5 32.17 27.39 -11.82
N PRO A 6 32.07 28.36 -10.88
CA PRO A 6 31.30 28.10 -9.63
C PRO A 6 29.81 27.82 -9.86
N HIS A 7 29.21 28.43 -10.87
CA HIS A 7 27.80 28.23 -11.17
C HIS A 7 27.49 26.81 -11.65
N LYS A 8 28.39 26.20 -12.44
CA LYS A 8 28.19 24.83 -12.90
C LYS A 8 28.25 23.81 -11.75
N SER A 9 29.17 23.99 -10.81
CA SER A 9 29.31 23.12 -9.64
C SER A 9 28.11 23.24 -8.71
N LEU A 10 27.59 24.45 -8.51
CA LEU A 10 26.40 24.68 -7.69
C LEU A 10 25.17 24.02 -8.29
N LEU A 11 25.01 24.08 -9.60
CA LEU A 11 23.88 23.46 -10.30
C LEU A 11 23.89 21.94 -10.15
N VAL A 12 25.05 21.30 -10.28
CA VAL A 12 25.19 19.85 -10.12
C VAL A 12 24.84 19.41 -8.70
N ILE A 13 25.32 20.13 -7.70
CA ILE A 13 25.00 19.84 -6.29
C ILE A 13 23.50 19.96 -6.03
N LEU A 14 22.85 20.97 -6.59
CA LEU A 14 21.42 21.20 -6.44
C LEU A 14 20.60 20.06 -7.06
N VAL A 15 20.97 19.59 -8.25
CA VAL A 15 20.30 18.48 -8.91
C VAL A 15 20.45 17.18 -8.12
N LEU A 16 21.62 16.90 -7.58
CA LEU A 16 21.85 15.71 -6.74
C LEU A 16 21.03 15.75 -5.45
N SER A 17 20.97 16.91 -4.79
CA SER A 17 20.16 17.07 -3.58
C SER A 17 18.67 16.88 -3.85
N PHE A 18 18.19 17.38 -4.97
CA PHE A 18 16.79 17.26 -5.38
C PHE A 18 16.41 15.80 -5.67
N GLY A 19 17.27 15.06 -6.37
CA GLY A 19 17.07 13.64 -6.63
C GLY A 19 17.01 12.79 -5.36
N PHE A 20 17.84 13.10 -4.37
CA PHE A 20 17.85 12.42 -3.08
C PHE A 20 16.55 12.64 -2.31
N SER A 21 16.04 13.86 -2.30
CA SER A 21 14.76 14.20 -1.66
C SER A 21 13.58 13.50 -2.34
N ALA A 22 13.61 13.38 -3.66
CA ALA A 22 12.55 12.69 -4.42
C ALA A 22 12.47 11.20 -4.06
N CYS A 23 13.61 10.50 -3.87
CA CYS A 23 13.64 9.10 -3.46
C CYS A 23 13.04 8.90 -2.06
N ASN A 24 13.35 9.79 -1.12
CA ASN A 24 12.79 9.74 0.24
C ASN A 24 11.28 10.01 0.23
N VAL A 25 10.84 10.95 -0.57
CA VAL A 25 9.41 11.27 -0.72
C VAL A 25 8.64 10.08 -1.29
N GLN A 26 9.19 9.41 -2.32
CA GLN A 26 8.56 8.23 -2.90
C GLN A 26 8.39 7.11 -1.87
N LYS A 27 9.44 6.82 -1.09
CA LYS A 27 9.38 5.79 -0.06
C LYS A 27 8.33 6.12 1.00
N GLU A 28 8.27 7.36 1.44
CA GLU A 28 7.28 7.81 2.42
C GLU A 28 5.85 7.65 1.89
N PHE A 29 5.60 8.06 0.65
CA PHE A 29 4.27 7.90 0.04
C PHE A 29 3.92 6.45 -0.20
N ASP A 30 4.87 5.61 -0.62
CA ASP A 30 4.62 4.17 -0.76
C ASP A 30 4.15 3.56 0.54
N GLN A 31 4.74 3.95 1.66
CA GLN A 31 4.34 3.46 2.97
C GLN A 31 2.97 3.98 3.40
N LYS A 32 2.71 5.27 3.25
CA LYS A 32 1.42 5.86 3.62
C LYS A 32 0.27 5.34 2.79
N PHE A 33 0.44 5.28 1.48
CA PHE A 33 -0.58 4.74 0.58
C PHE A 33 -0.73 3.23 0.75
N GLY A 34 0.37 2.51 0.95
CA GLY A 34 0.32 1.08 1.22
C GLY A 34 -0.46 0.75 2.48
N ASP A 35 -0.22 1.49 3.56
CA ASP A 35 -0.98 1.38 4.80
C ASP A 35 -2.47 1.62 4.55
N GLN A 36 -2.81 2.69 3.86
CA GLN A 36 -4.20 3.04 3.56
C GLN A 36 -4.87 2.00 2.67
N HIS A 37 -4.19 1.53 1.63
CA HIS A 37 -4.73 0.51 0.71
C HIS A 37 -4.98 -0.80 1.43
N PHE A 38 -4.08 -1.21 2.29
CA PHE A 38 -4.24 -2.45 3.04
C PHE A 38 -5.43 -2.38 4.00
N LYS A 39 -5.50 -1.32 4.80
CA LYS A 39 -6.58 -1.13 5.77
C LYS A 39 -7.94 -1.00 5.10
N THR A 40 -8.01 -0.27 3.99
CA THR A 40 -9.25 -0.15 3.21
C THR A 40 -9.69 -1.51 2.67
N SER A 41 -8.77 -2.27 2.12
CA SER A 41 -9.07 -3.60 1.57
C SER A 41 -9.55 -4.56 2.65
N VAL A 42 -8.87 -4.61 3.80
CA VAL A 42 -9.29 -5.41 4.94
C VAL A 42 -10.70 -5.02 5.38
N ALA A 43 -10.95 -3.72 5.53
CA ALA A 43 -12.26 -3.23 5.97
C ALA A 43 -13.39 -3.67 5.02
N LEU A 44 -13.18 -3.55 3.73
CA LEU A 44 -14.17 -3.93 2.73
C LEU A 44 -14.41 -5.45 2.70
N ILE A 45 -13.34 -6.23 2.81
CA ILE A 45 -13.44 -7.69 2.83
C ILE A 45 -14.17 -8.17 4.09
N GLU A 46 -13.80 -7.65 5.24
CA GLU A 46 -14.46 -8.00 6.52
C GLU A 46 -15.92 -7.56 6.54
N LEU A 47 -16.22 -6.40 5.98
CA LEU A 47 -17.58 -5.90 5.89
C LEU A 47 -18.46 -6.79 4.98
N HIS A 48 -17.90 -7.31 3.91
CA HIS A 48 -18.58 -8.27 3.05
C HIS A 48 -19.00 -9.52 3.83
N ARG A 49 -18.09 -10.03 4.66
CA ARG A 49 -18.40 -11.18 5.51
C ARG A 49 -19.53 -10.87 6.51
N VAL A 50 -19.49 -9.68 7.11
CA VAL A 50 -20.55 -9.27 8.05
C VAL A 50 -21.90 -9.19 7.36
N ARG A 51 -21.95 -8.68 6.12
CA ARG A 51 -23.20 -8.52 5.37
C ARG A 51 -23.73 -9.82 4.78
N PHE A 52 -22.87 -10.66 4.24
CA PHE A 52 -23.25 -11.82 3.43
C PHE A 52 -22.91 -13.17 4.09
N GLY A 53 -22.27 -13.16 5.26
CA GLY A 53 -21.97 -14.37 6.01
C GLY A 53 -20.72 -15.14 5.56
N GLU A 54 -20.06 -14.68 4.49
CA GLU A 54 -18.86 -15.33 3.97
C GLU A 54 -17.92 -14.31 3.35
N TYR A 55 -16.65 -14.66 3.23
CA TYR A 55 -15.68 -13.84 2.52
C TYR A 55 -15.94 -13.90 1.01
N PRO A 56 -15.64 -12.83 0.26
CA PRO A 56 -15.86 -12.83 -1.18
C PRO A 56 -14.94 -13.84 -1.88
N ASN A 57 -15.42 -14.43 -2.97
CA ASN A 57 -14.60 -15.32 -3.80
C ASN A 57 -13.49 -14.55 -4.51
N SER A 58 -13.77 -13.32 -4.91
CA SER A 58 -12.80 -12.40 -5.48
C SER A 58 -13.14 -10.97 -5.08
N LEU A 59 -12.19 -10.05 -5.25
CA LEU A 59 -12.42 -8.62 -4.94
C LEU A 59 -13.47 -7.99 -5.85
N LYS A 60 -13.72 -8.57 -7.02
CA LYS A 60 -14.78 -8.13 -7.94
C LYS A 60 -16.17 -8.32 -7.37
N ASP A 61 -16.34 -9.22 -6.41
CA ASP A 61 -17.62 -9.50 -5.78
C ASP A 61 -18.00 -8.47 -4.71
N LEU A 62 -17.07 -7.61 -4.31
CA LEU A 62 -17.32 -6.56 -3.33
C LEU A 62 -18.32 -5.55 -3.88
N LYS A 63 -19.35 -5.23 -3.08
CA LYS A 63 -20.39 -4.27 -3.41
C LYS A 63 -20.15 -2.94 -2.68
N PHE A 64 -20.80 -1.90 -3.18
CA PHE A 64 -20.76 -0.57 -2.56
C PHE A 64 -19.37 0.03 -2.47
N THR A 65 -18.58 -0.19 -3.52
CA THR A 65 -17.23 0.35 -3.62
C THR A 65 -17.22 1.63 -4.44
N GLY A 66 -16.39 2.60 -4.05
CA GLY A 66 -16.16 3.84 -4.77
C GLY A 66 -14.85 3.82 -5.54
N GLU A 67 -14.54 4.92 -6.22
CA GLU A 67 -13.32 5.03 -7.04
C GLU A 67 -12.05 4.87 -6.23
N TRP A 68 -11.98 5.48 -5.05
CA TRP A 68 -10.83 5.38 -4.15
C TRP A 68 -10.66 3.97 -3.61
N ASP A 69 -11.77 3.28 -3.36
CA ASP A 69 -11.75 1.87 -2.95
C ASP A 69 -11.14 1.00 -4.03
N GLN A 70 -11.46 1.27 -5.29
CA GLN A 70 -10.91 0.52 -6.42
C GLN A 70 -9.39 0.69 -6.56
N ILE A 71 -8.87 1.87 -6.23
CA ILE A 71 -7.42 2.10 -6.20
C ILE A 71 -6.78 1.21 -5.12
N ALA A 72 -7.36 1.16 -3.95
CA ALA A 72 -6.87 0.32 -2.85
C ALA A 72 -6.94 -1.17 -3.23
N LEU A 73 -8.06 -1.62 -3.76
CA LEU A 73 -8.26 -3.02 -4.16
C LEU A 73 -7.34 -3.42 -5.31
N GLY A 74 -7.00 -2.50 -6.20
CA GLY A 74 -6.02 -2.73 -7.27
C GLY A 74 -4.57 -2.79 -6.79
N SER A 75 -4.31 -2.41 -5.55
CA SER A 75 -2.97 -2.37 -4.96
C SER A 75 -2.66 -3.58 -4.07
N VAL A 76 -3.61 -4.50 -3.95
CA VAL A 76 -3.48 -5.70 -3.12
C VAL A 76 -3.73 -6.94 -3.95
N LYS A 77 -3.25 -8.08 -3.44
CA LYS A 77 -3.48 -9.40 -4.00
C LYS A 77 -4.27 -10.22 -2.98
N TYR A 78 -5.43 -10.70 -3.38
CA TYR A 78 -6.38 -11.40 -2.54
C TYR A 78 -6.56 -12.84 -2.99
N LYS A 79 -6.66 -13.74 -2.02
CA LYS A 79 -7.03 -15.13 -2.27
C LYS A 79 -7.88 -15.65 -1.10
N ARG A 80 -9.08 -16.10 -1.39
CA ARG A 80 -9.90 -16.80 -0.41
C ARG A 80 -9.33 -18.18 -0.13
N VAL A 81 -9.29 -18.57 1.13
CA VAL A 81 -8.88 -19.91 1.57
C VAL A 81 -9.94 -20.49 2.51
N ALA A 82 -9.75 -21.75 2.93
CA ALA A 82 -10.77 -22.47 3.71
C ALA A 82 -11.18 -21.74 5.01
N ASN A 83 -10.22 -21.13 5.70
CA ASN A 83 -10.44 -20.52 7.02
C ASN A 83 -10.38 -19.00 7.00
N GLY A 84 -10.45 -18.37 5.84
CA GLY A 84 -10.33 -16.93 5.72
C GLY A 84 -9.78 -16.51 4.38
N TYR A 85 -8.76 -15.67 4.39
CA TYR A 85 -8.14 -15.20 3.15
C TYR A 85 -6.67 -14.82 3.34
N GLU A 86 -5.97 -14.79 2.23
CA GLU A 86 -4.62 -14.24 2.14
C GLU A 86 -4.70 -12.88 1.48
N LEU A 87 -3.94 -11.91 1.98
CA LEU A 87 -3.94 -10.55 1.46
C LEU A 87 -2.53 -9.96 1.52
N ASP A 88 -1.99 -9.61 0.37
CA ASP A 88 -0.69 -8.97 0.23
C ASP A 88 -0.86 -7.58 -0.36
N VAL A 89 -0.04 -6.62 0.07
CA VAL A 89 0.09 -5.34 -0.63
C VAL A 89 1.18 -5.47 -1.66
N VAL A 90 0.86 -5.15 -2.90
CA VAL A 90 1.81 -5.23 -4.01
C VAL A 90 2.34 -3.86 -4.43
N LYS A 91 1.62 -2.80 -4.04
CA LYS A 91 1.97 -1.44 -4.42
C LYS A 91 1.43 -0.44 -3.40
N GLY A 92 2.25 0.55 -3.05
CA GLY A 92 1.79 1.73 -2.33
C GLY A 92 1.39 2.82 -3.31
N TRP A 93 2.32 3.74 -3.58
CA TRP A 93 2.13 4.78 -4.58
C TRP A 93 2.76 4.38 -5.92
N VAL A 94 4.04 4.09 -5.93
CA VAL A 94 4.83 3.66 -7.10
C VAL A 94 5.44 2.29 -6.86
N GLY A 95 6.00 2.06 -5.67
CA GLY A 95 6.68 0.85 -5.28
C GLY A 95 5.97 0.09 -4.19
N LYS A 96 6.54 -1.03 -3.81
CA LYS A 96 6.04 -1.88 -2.74
C LYS A 96 6.36 -1.24 -1.38
N PRO A 97 5.38 -1.09 -0.48
CA PRO A 97 5.64 -0.57 0.85
C PRO A 97 6.38 -1.59 1.72
N GLU A 98 7.20 -1.10 2.63
CA GLU A 98 7.88 -1.89 3.65
C GLU A 98 7.19 -1.66 4.98
N LEU A 99 6.13 -2.40 5.25
CA LEU A 99 5.29 -2.25 6.42
C LEU A 99 5.04 -3.60 7.08
N SER A 100 4.85 -3.58 8.39
CA SER A 100 4.32 -4.73 9.12
C SER A 100 3.47 -4.22 10.27
N TYR A 101 2.48 -5.01 10.66
CA TYR A 101 1.59 -4.67 11.75
C TYR A 101 1.82 -5.60 12.93
N PRO A 102 1.67 -5.10 14.16
CA PRO A 102 1.82 -5.92 15.36
C PRO A 102 0.71 -6.98 15.46
N ASP A 103 0.92 -8.00 16.26
CA ASP A 103 -0.01 -9.12 16.42
C ASP A 103 -1.42 -8.67 16.76
N GLU A 104 -1.55 -7.63 17.56
CA GLU A 104 -2.86 -7.09 17.96
C GLU A 104 -3.70 -6.59 16.79
N PHE A 105 -3.04 -6.11 15.73
CA PHE A 105 -3.75 -5.62 14.55
C PHE A 105 -4.60 -6.71 13.88
N TRP A 106 -4.11 -7.95 13.88
CA TRP A 106 -4.74 -9.06 13.17
C TRP A 106 -5.88 -9.72 13.94
N LYS A 107 -6.07 -9.33 15.17
CA LYS A 107 -7.07 -9.92 16.06
C LYS A 107 -8.47 -9.75 15.50
N GLY A 108 -9.20 -10.84 15.37
CA GLY A 108 -10.57 -10.83 14.86
C GLY A 108 -10.69 -10.78 13.35
N LEU A 109 -9.59 -10.67 12.63
CA LEU A 109 -9.60 -10.66 11.16
C LEU A 109 -9.40 -12.06 10.60
N GLY A 110 -9.99 -12.32 9.43
CA GLY A 110 -9.84 -13.59 8.75
C GLY A 110 -8.58 -13.70 7.90
N VAL A 111 -7.62 -12.82 8.07
CA VAL A 111 -6.35 -12.86 7.32
C VAL A 111 -5.49 -14.00 7.85
N VAL A 112 -5.28 -15.02 7.03
CA VAL A 112 -4.48 -16.20 7.37
C VAL A 112 -3.01 -15.97 7.07
N ARG A 113 -2.72 -15.26 5.98
CA ARG A 113 -1.36 -14.94 5.55
C ARG A 113 -1.33 -13.58 4.87
N SER A 114 -0.27 -12.83 5.12
CA SER A 114 -0.05 -11.51 4.50
C SER A 114 1.43 -11.16 4.55
N ASN A 115 1.90 -10.42 3.54
CA ASN A 115 3.24 -9.84 3.56
C ASN A 115 3.37 -8.67 4.56
N MET A 116 2.26 -8.27 5.19
CA MET A 116 2.23 -7.27 6.27
C MET A 116 2.33 -7.89 7.67
N LYS A 117 2.32 -9.22 7.76
CA LYS A 117 2.55 -9.95 9.02
C LYS A 117 4.04 -10.15 9.25
N PRO A 118 4.53 -9.91 10.48
CA PRO A 118 5.90 -10.20 10.82
C PRO A 118 6.22 -11.68 10.79
#